data_d4e028d208ecfdf3e7a031b511419737
#
_entry.id   d4e028d208ecfdf3e7a031b511419737
#
_cell.length_a   1.000
_cell.length_b   1.000
_cell.length_c   1.000
_cell.angle_alpha   90.00
_cell.angle_beta   90.00
_cell.angle_gamma   90.00
#
_symmetry.space_group_name_H-M   'P 1'
#
loop_
_entity.id
_entity.type
_entity.pdbx_description
1 polymer ?
#
loop_
_entity_poly.entity_id
_entity_poly.type
_entity_poly.pdbx_seq_one_letter_code
_entity_poly.pdbx_strand_id
1 'polypeptide(L)'
;ADCLEQRGASLLDNCVRTWFMVRDVDINYAGVVRGRNEEFDRRGLTRDTHFITSTGIEGRPVRQDETVAFNAVCDTRLAPGQMGFVYGASHLNPTIEYGVAFERGTTVDYRDRRHVYISGTASIDNRGQVVHPGDIVAQTRRMIENIGVLLAEAGCGWDDLAHLIVYPVSYTHLRA
;
A
#
# COMPACT_ATOMS: atom_id res chain seq x y z
N ALA A 1 4.48 16.11 -3.49
CA ALA A 1 5.40 16.22 -4.63
C ALA A 1 6.35 17.42 -4.44
N ASP A 2 5.87 18.62 -4.35
CA ASP A 2 6.67 19.86 -4.30
C ASP A 2 7.77 19.86 -3.21
N CYS A 3 7.46 19.30 -2.02
CA CYS A 3 8.47 19.14 -0.96
C CYS A 3 9.65 18.21 -1.34
N LEU A 4 9.42 17.22 -2.20
CA LEU A 4 10.47 16.35 -2.72
C LEU A 4 11.27 17.08 -3.80
N GLU A 5 10.60 17.74 -4.72
CA GLU A 5 11.24 18.49 -5.80
C GLU A 5 12.16 19.60 -5.28
N GLN A 6 11.77 20.33 -4.23
CA GLN A 6 12.61 21.30 -3.53
C GLN A 6 13.89 20.69 -2.94
N ARG A 7 13.95 19.37 -2.81
CA ARG A 7 15.11 18.61 -2.33
C ARG A 7 15.82 17.83 -3.43
N GLY A 8 15.48 18.09 -4.70
CA GLY A 8 16.03 17.36 -5.83
C GLY A 8 15.58 15.90 -5.92
N ALA A 9 14.43 15.59 -5.34
CA ALA A 9 13.85 14.25 -5.28
C ALA A 9 12.49 14.22 -6.00
N SER A 10 11.98 13.01 -6.31
CA SER A 10 10.72 12.82 -7.02
C SER A 10 9.80 11.84 -6.29
N LEU A 11 8.51 11.83 -6.66
CA LEU A 11 7.61 10.75 -6.22
C LEU A 11 8.04 9.41 -6.80
N LEU A 12 8.49 9.39 -8.04
CA LEU A 12 8.91 8.18 -8.74
C LEU A 12 10.11 7.52 -8.07
N ASP A 13 11.16 8.27 -7.75
CA ASP A 13 12.42 7.69 -7.31
C ASP A 13 12.56 7.60 -5.78
N ASN A 14 11.75 8.35 -5.02
CA ASN A 14 12.00 8.60 -3.62
C ASN A 14 10.81 8.34 -2.68
N CYS A 15 9.59 8.16 -3.19
CA CYS A 15 8.43 7.86 -2.36
C CYS A 15 8.21 6.35 -2.26
N VAL A 16 8.42 5.80 -1.07
CA VAL A 16 8.42 4.36 -0.83
C VAL A 16 7.04 3.86 -0.43
N ARG A 17 6.31 4.64 0.39
CA ARG A 17 5.07 4.19 1.03
C ARG A 17 4.12 5.34 1.28
N THR A 18 2.81 5.12 1.06
CA THR A 18 1.75 6.10 1.33
C THR A 18 0.59 5.50 2.12
N TRP A 19 -0.10 6.36 2.89
CA TRP A 19 -1.37 6.05 3.56
C TRP A 19 -2.36 7.17 3.25
N PHE A 20 -3.57 6.77 2.85
CA PHE A 20 -4.72 7.64 2.68
C PHE A 20 -5.79 7.26 3.71
N MET A 21 -6.08 8.15 4.65
CA MET A 21 -7.22 8.06 5.54
C MET A 21 -8.34 8.86 4.91
N VAL A 22 -9.39 8.19 4.48
CA VAL A 22 -10.48 8.77 3.71
C VAL A 22 -11.74 8.78 4.56
N ARG A 23 -12.31 9.97 4.80
CA ARG A 23 -13.60 10.09 5.48
C ARG A 23 -14.70 9.57 4.57
N ASP A 24 -15.64 8.82 5.13
CA ASP A 24 -16.78 8.24 4.41
C ASP A 24 -16.26 7.51 3.15
N VAL A 25 -15.37 6.54 3.36
CA VAL A 25 -14.58 5.86 2.30
C VAL A 25 -15.46 5.34 1.18
N ASP A 26 -16.62 4.79 1.47
CA ASP A 26 -17.55 4.26 0.47
C ASP A 26 -18.05 5.32 -0.52
N ILE A 27 -18.07 6.60 -0.11
CA ILE A 27 -18.50 7.73 -0.94
C ILE A 27 -17.29 8.39 -1.62
N ASN A 28 -16.20 8.59 -0.88
CA ASN A 28 -15.10 9.45 -1.30
C ASN A 28 -13.94 8.72 -1.96
N TYR A 29 -13.83 7.39 -1.80
CA TYR A 29 -12.68 6.63 -2.27
C TYR A 29 -12.45 6.71 -3.78
N ALA A 30 -13.51 6.68 -4.57
CA ALA A 30 -13.41 6.81 -6.04
C ALA A 30 -12.78 8.16 -6.46
N GLY A 31 -13.09 9.23 -5.75
CA GLY A 31 -12.48 10.55 -5.96
C GLY A 31 -11.00 10.57 -5.63
N VAL A 32 -10.61 9.93 -4.52
CA VAL A 32 -9.20 9.79 -4.12
C VAL A 32 -8.41 8.99 -5.13
N VAL A 33 -8.95 7.84 -5.59
CA VAL A 33 -8.32 7.01 -6.61
C VAL A 33 -8.09 7.78 -7.90
N ARG A 34 -9.12 8.50 -8.39
CA ARG A 34 -9.01 9.32 -9.60
C ARG A 34 -7.94 10.39 -9.46
N GLY A 35 -7.99 11.21 -8.41
CA GLY A 35 -7.02 12.29 -8.21
C GLY A 35 -5.59 11.76 -8.03
N ARG A 36 -5.42 10.64 -7.34
CA ARG A 36 -4.13 9.97 -7.23
C ARG A 36 -3.61 9.48 -8.58
N ASN A 37 -4.43 8.81 -9.37
CA ASN A 37 -4.01 8.27 -10.67
C ASN A 37 -3.63 9.41 -11.63
N GLU A 38 -4.40 10.50 -11.67
CA GLU A 38 -4.07 11.69 -12.46
C GLU A 38 -2.73 12.31 -12.05
N GLU A 39 -2.44 12.37 -10.75
CA GLU A 39 -1.15 12.88 -10.27
C GLU A 39 0.00 11.90 -10.55
N PHE A 40 -0.24 10.61 -10.44
CA PHE A 40 0.74 9.58 -10.77
C PHE A 40 1.15 9.65 -12.25
N ASP A 41 0.19 9.73 -13.16
CA ASP A 41 0.46 9.88 -14.59
C ASP A 41 1.30 11.11 -14.88
N ARG A 42 0.97 12.26 -14.27
CA ARG A 42 1.77 13.50 -14.41
C ARG A 42 3.21 13.37 -13.91
N ARG A 43 3.46 12.47 -12.97
CA ARG A 43 4.77 12.27 -12.34
C ARG A 43 5.52 11.05 -12.87
N GLY A 44 5.02 10.42 -13.93
CA GLY A 44 5.66 9.27 -14.55
C GLY A 44 5.48 7.94 -13.81
N LEU A 45 4.58 7.87 -12.84
CA LEU A 45 4.19 6.65 -12.14
C LEU A 45 3.13 5.94 -12.97
N THR A 46 3.55 4.99 -13.80
CA THR A 46 2.73 4.31 -14.81
C THR A 46 2.96 2.79 -14.76
N ARG A 47 2.27 2.06 -15.64
CA ARG A 47 2.50 0.61 -15.82
C ARG A 47 3.89 0.27 -16.34
N ASP A 48 4.52 1.20 -17.06
CA ASP A 48 5.84 0.98 -17.68
C ASP A 48 6.99 1.34 -16.71
N THR A 49 6.65 1.98 -15.60
CA THR A 49 7.58 2.31 -14.52
C THR A 49 7.22 1.51 -13.27
N HIS A 50 6.58 2.11 -12.29
CA HIS A 50 6.01 1.48 -11.11
C HIS A 50 5.00 2.41 -10.43
N PHE A 51 4.27 1.89 -9.46
CA PHE A 51 3.45 2.68 -8.56
C PHE A 51 4.06 2.73 -7.15
N ILE A 52 3.40 3.43 -6.24
CA ILE A 52 3.84 3.53 -4.84
C ILE A 52 3.05 2.53 -3.99
N THR A 53 3.74 1.80 -3.12
CA THR A 53 3.12 0.93 -2.11
C THR A 53 2.18 1.75 -1.23
N SER A 54 0.92 1.34 -1.07
CA SER A 54 -0.12 2.20 -0.50
C SER A 54 -1.15 1.45 0.35
N THR A 55 -1.76 2.16 1.29
CA THR A 55 -2.97 1.76 2.01
C THR A 55 -4.00 2.87 1.93
N GLY A 56 -5.21 2.57 1.48
CA GLY A 56 -6.37 3.46 1.54
C GLY A 56 -7.41 2.84 2.48
N ILE A 57 -7.82 3.56 3.51
CA ILE A 57 -8.73 3.10 4.55
C ILE A 57 -9.70 4.18 4.98
N GLU A 58 -10.79 3.75 5.66
CA GLU A 58 -11.62 4.69 6.42
C GLU A 58 -10.78 5.40 7.49
N GLY A 59 -10.92 6.70 7.58
CA GLY A 59 -10.26 7.48 8.61
C GLY A 59 -10.74 8.93 8.61
N ARG A 60 -10.64 9.59 9.78
CA ARG A 60 -11.05 10.98 9.90
C ARG A 60 -9.83 11.88 10.00
N PRO A 61 -9.67 12.83 9.06
CA PRO A 61 -8.74 13.93 9.23
C PRO A 61 -8.99 14.72 10.51
N VAL A 62 -7.98 15.41 11.00
CA VAL A 62 -8.08 16.22 12.22
C VAL A 62 -9.09 17.36 12.04
N ARG A 63 -9.12 17.98 10.86
CA ARG A 63 -10.05 19.05 10.53
C ARG A 63 -11.37 18.49 10.00
N GLN A 64 -12.47 19.07 10.41
CA GLN A 64 -13.81 18.60 10.01
C GLN A 64 -14.16 18.89 8.55
N ASP A 65 -13.53 19.88 7.93
CA ASP A 65 -13.70 20.27 6.54
C ASP A 65 -12.82 19.46 5.56
N GLU A 66 -11.91 18.66 6.08
CA GLU A 66 -11.06 17.78 5.26
C GLU A 66 -11.71 16.40 5.06
N THR A 67 -11.61 15.87 3.85
CA THR A 67 -12.10 14.53 3.51
C THR A 67 -10.99 13.47 3.45
N VAL A 68 -9.73 13.90 3.30
CA VAL A 68 -8.58 13.00 3.16
C VAL A 68 -7.42 13.50 4.01
N ALA A 69 -6.85 12.60 4.83
CA ALA A 69 -5.53 12.79 5.41
C ALA A 69 -4.52 11.88 4.68
N PHE A 70 -3.30 12.37 4.55
CA PHE A 70 -2.25 11.70 3.79
C PHE A 70 -0.95 11.65 4.59
N ASN A 71 -0.32 10.45 4.61
CA ASN A 71 1.02 10.25 5.12
C ASN A 71 1.88 9.54 4.08
N ALA A 72 3.19 9.85 4.07
CA ALA A 72 4.14 9.21 3.17
C ALA A 72 5.49 8.97 3.86
N VAL A 73 6.16 7.89 3.44
CA VAL A 73 7.57 7.64 3.71
C VAL A 73 8.35 7.89 2.42
N CYS A 74 9.28 8.82 2.48
CA CYS A 74 10.16 9.16 1.36
C CYS A 74 11.61 9.21 1.86
N ASP A 75 12.54 8.70 1.06
CA ASP A 75 13.98 8.88 1.30
C ASP A 75 14.62 9.59 0.11
N THR A 76 15.00 10.84 0.32
CA THR A 76 15.59 11.70 -0.72
C THR A 76 17.02 11.31 -1.12
N ARG A 77 17.60 10.30 -0.45
CA ARG A 77 18.96 9.82 -0.72
C ARG A 77 18.99 8.49 -1.46
N LEU A 78 17.83 7.97 -1.86
CA LEU A 78 17.78 6.74 -2.67
C LEU A 78 18.46 6.98 -4.02
N ALA A 79 19.36 6.08 -4.35
CA ALA A 79 19.95 5.99 -5.68
C ALA A 79 19.11 5.09 -6.60
N PRO A 80 19.21 5.27 -7.93
CA PRO A 80 18.56 4.39 -8.87
C PRO A 80 18.88 2.91 -8.63
N GLY A 81 17.86 2.05 -8.65
CA GLY A 81 18.00 0.60 -8.45
C GLY A 81 17.99 0.13 -6.99
N GLN A 82 17.89 1.03 -6.00
CA GLN A 82 17.72 0.62 -4.60
C GLN A 82 16.29 0.21 -4.26
N MET A 83 15.29 0.67 -5.00
CA MET A 83 13.92 0.19 -4.85
C MET A 83 13.66 -1.02 -5.74
N GLY A 84 13.00 -2.04 -5.17
CA GLY A 84 12.43 -3.17 -5.87
C GLY A 84 10.97 -3.37 -5.46
N PHE A 85 10.25 -4.26 -6.14
CA PHE A 85 8.82 -4.44 -5.93
C PHE A 85 8.49 -5.92 -5.78
N VAL A 86 7.47 -6.21 -4.96
CA VAL A 86 6.93 -7.55 -4.76
C VAL A 86 5.45 -7.57 -5.08
N TYR A 87 4.99 -8.65 -5.66
CA TYR A 87 3.67 -8.75 -6.28
C TYR A 87 2.79 -9.83 -5.67
N GLY A 88 3.38 -10.91 -5.14
CA GLY A 88 2.66 -12.03 -4.56
C GLY A 88 1.77 -12.76 -5.58
N ALA A 89 2.21 -12.89 -6.83
CA ALA A 89 1.40 -13.31 -7.98
C ALA A 89 0.69 -14.67 -7.82
N SER A 90 1.16 -15.54 -6.94
CA SER A 90 0.47 -16.80 -6.62
C SER A 90 -0.83 -16.61 -5.83
N HIS A 91 -0.96 -15.50 -5.09
CA HIS A 91 -2.05 -15.21 -4.16
C HIS A 91 -2.79 -13.90 -4.45
N LEU A 92 -2.15 -12.98 -5.16
CA LEU A 92 -2.63 -11.63 -5.42
C LEU A 92 -2.52 -11.29 -6.91
N ASN A 93 -3.46 -10.52 -7.42
CA ASN A 93 -3.39 -9.98 -8.78
C ASN A 93 -2.80 -8.57 -8.80
N PRO A 94 -2.32 -8.09 -9.96
CA PRO A 94 -1.93 -6.69 -10.12
C PRO A 94 -3.08 -5.74 -9.81
N THR A 95 -2.81 -4.70 -9.00
CA THR A 95 -3.86 -3.79 -8.52
C THR A 95 -4.50 -2.97 -9.62
N ILE A 96 -3.74 -2.70 -10.68
CA ILE A 96 -4.20 -1.94 -11.83
C ILE A 96 -5.32 -2.65 -12.60
N GLU A 97 -5.46 -3.98 -12.47
CA GLU A 97 -6.54 -4.74 -13.13
C GLU A 97 -7.93 -4.35 -12.63
N TYR A 98 -8.03 -3.83 -11.40
CA TYR A 98 -9.29 -3.32 -10.84
C TYR A 98 -9.28 -1.80 -10.65
N GLY A 99 -8.45 -1.09 -11.44
CA GLY A 99 -8.49 0.37 -11.58
C GLY A 99 -7.78 1.16 -10.50
N VAL A 100 -7.02 0.52 -9.60
CA VAL A 100 -6.23 1.23 -8.59
C VAL A 100 -4.73 1.08 -8.85
N ALA A 101 -4.02 2.20 -8.76
CA ALA A 101 -2.59 2.28 -9.04
C ALA A 101 -1.79 2.24 -7.73
N PHE A 102 -1.32 1.05 -7.32
CA PHE A 102 -0.36 0.88 -6.23
C PHE A 102 0.40 -0.44 -6.35
N GLU A 103 1.60 -0.53 -5.77
CA GLU A 103 2.36 -1.78 -5.68
C GLU A 103 1.93 -2.60 -4.45
N ARG A 104 2.02 -3.92 -4.52
CA ARG A 104 1.73 -4.82 -3.39
C ARG A 104 2.76 -4.67 -2.27
N GLY A 105 4.00 -4.43 -2.63
CA GLY A 105 5.06 -4.10 -1.70
C GLY A 105 6.26 -3.49 -2.38
N THR A 106 7.02 -2.71 -1.63
CA THR A 106 8.30 -2.11 -2.04
C THR A 106 9.41 -2.59 -1.13
N THR A 107 10.51 -3.00 -1.72
CA THR A 107 11.77 -3.24 -1.01
C THR A 107 12.70 -2.05 -1.23
N VAL A 108 13.46 -1.72 -0.19
CA VAL A 108 14.52 -0.71 -0.28
C VAL A 108 15.81 -1.34 0.21
N ASP A 109 16.78 -1.49 -0.70
CA ASP A 109 18.07 -2.05 -0.41
C ASP A 109 19.05 -0.96 0.04
N TYR A 110 19.40 -0.99 1.31
CA TYR A 110 20.51 -0.23 1.88
C TYR A 110 21.78 -1.07 1.90
N ARG A 111 22.91 -0.44 2.13
CA ARG A 111 24.20 -1.12 2.13
C ARG A 111 24.30 -2.27 3.15
N ASP A 112 23.64 -2.12 4.30
CA ASP A 112 23.72 -2.98 5.48
C ASP A 112 22.40 -3.68 5.82
N ARG A 113 21.28 -3.33 5.14
CA ARG A 113 19.94 -3.88 5.42
C ARG A 113 19.00 -3.69 4.27
N ARG A 114 17.90 -4.44 4.28
CA ARG A 114 16.73 -4.23 3.43
C ARG A 114 15.54 -3.82 4.27
N HIS A 115 14.81 -2.80 3.83
CA HIS A 115 13.47 -2.51 4.35
C HIS A 115 12.42 -3.02 3.37
N VAL A 116 11.36 -3.62 3.92
CA VAL A 116 10.23 -4.11 3.13
C VAL A 116 8.96 -3.41 3.63
N TYR A 117 8.23 -2.82 2.71
CA TYR A 117 6.96 -2.14 2.95
C TYR A 117 5.86 -2.87 2.19
N ILE A 118 4.83 -3.34 2.89
CA ILE A 118 3.71 -4.05 2.29
C ILE A 118 2.47 -3.16 2.32
N SER A 119 1.75 -3.11 1.21
CA SER A 119 0.48 -2.40 1.06
C SER A 119 -0.62 -2.97 1.94
N GLY A 120 -1.68 -2.21 2.10
CA GLY A 120 -2.92 -2.73 2.66
C GLY A 120 -3.36 -3.98 1.90
N THR A 121 -3.49 -5.09 2.63
CA THR A 121 -3.77 -6.42 2.08
C THR A 121 -5.08 -6.93 2.68
N ALA A 122 -6.00 -7.34 1.82
CA ALA A 122 -7.30 -7.86 2.19
C ALA A 122 -7.40 -9.37 1.95
N SER A 123 -8.52 -9.98 2.35
CA SER A 123 -8.86 -11.37 2.06
C SER A 123 -9.32 -11.50 0.60
N ILE A 124 -8.35 -11.52 -0.32
CA ILE A 124 -8.58 -11.68 -1.75
C ILE A 124 -7.73 -12.83 -2.31
N ASP A 125 -8.12 -13.32 -3.49
CA ASP A 125 -7.35 -14.28 -4.26
C ASP A 125 -6.56 -13.61 -5.41
N ASN A 126 -5.87 -14.42 -6.21
CA ASN A 126 -5.10 -13.97 -7.37
C ASN A 126 -5.94 -13.56 -8.59
N ARG A 127 -7.26 -13.55 -8.47
CA ARG A 127 -8.22 -12.98 -9.43
C ARG A 127 -8.83 -11.67 -8.92
N GLY A 128 -8.39 -11.19 -7.74
CA GLY A 128 -8.94 -10.02 -7.08
C GLY A 128 -10.32 -10.24 -6.45
N GLN A 129 -10.76 -11.51 -6.32
CA GLN A 129 -12.04 -11.85 -5.72
C GLN A 129 -11.93 -11.85 -4.19
N VAL A 130 -12.91 -11.24 -3.51
CA VAL A 130 -13.01 -11.35 -2.05
C VAL A 130 -13.32 -12.81 -1.69
N VAL A 131 -12.52 -13.41 -0.83
CA VAL A 131 -12.72 -14.76 -0.32
C VAL A 131 -13.12 -14.75 1.14
N HIS A 132 -13.88 -15.77 1.54
CA HIS A 132 -14.42 -15.93 2.89
C HIS A 132 -15.35 -14.79 3.36
N PRO A 133 -16.32 -14.31 2.55
CA PRO A 133 -17.23 -13.24 2.96
C PRO A 133 -18.01 -13.64 4.22
N GLY A 134 -18.05 -12.77 5.22
CA GLY A 134 -18.74 -12.99 6.49
C GLY A 134 -17.97 -13.82 7.52
N ASP A 135 -16.85 -14.44 7.18
CA ASP A 135 -16.02 -15.22 8.11
C ASP A 135 -14.74 -14.45 8.45
N ILE A 136 -14.75 -13.70 9.56
CA ILE A 136 -13.63 -12.88 9.99
C ILE A 136 -12.36 -13.70 10.29
N VAL A 137 -12.51 -14.92 10.79
CA VAL A 137 -11.37 -15.78 11.12
C VAL A 137 -10.69 -16.27 9.85
N ALA A 138 -11.46 -16.76 8.88
CA ALA A 138 -10.94 -17.20 7.59
C ALA A 138 -10.37 -16.02 6.79
N GLN A 139 -11.00 -14.85 6.82
CA GLN A 139 -10.47 -13.63 6.21
C GLN A 139 -9.13 -13.22 6.82
N THR A 140 -9.01 -13.24 8.14
CA THR A 140 -7.75 -12.91 8.82
C THR A 140 -6.65 -13.88 8.44
N ARG A 141 -6.93 -15.19 8.43
CA ARG A 141 -5.95 -16.20 7.98
C ARG A 141 -5.49 -15.94 6.54
N ARG A 142 -6.43 -15.68 5.63
CA ARG A 142 -6.11 -15.37 4.23
C ARG A 142 -5.25 -14.11 4.08
N MET A 143 -5.53 -13.05 4.86
CA MET A 143 -4.68 -11.84 4.86
C MET A 143 -3.26 -12.16 5.33
N ILE A 144 -3.11 -12.97 6.38
CA ILE A 144 -1.80 -13.43 6.89
C ILE A 144 -1.07 -14.25 5.83
N GLU A 145 -1.74 -15.17 5.15
CA GLU A 145 -1.16 -15.94 4.03
C GLU A 145 -0.67 -15.01 2.91
N ASN A 146 -1.49 -14.06 2.48
CA ASN A 146 -1.14 -13.09 1.44
C ASN A 146 0.10 -12.27 1.83
N ILE A 147 0.18 -11.79 3.08
CA ILE A 147 1.34 -11.06 3.60
C ILE A 147 2.57 -11.99 3.64
N GLY A 148 2.42 -13.23 4.07
CA GLY A 148 3.50 -14.21 4.11
C GLY A 148 4.13 -14.47 2.74
N VAL A 149 3.32 -14.52 1.69
CA VAL A 149 3.80 -14.67 0.31
C VAL A 149 4.62 -13.44 -0.14
N LEU A 150 4.16 -12.23 0.19
CA LEU A 150 4.90 -11.00 -0.13
C LEU A 150 6.21 -10.90 0.64
N LEU A 151 6.23 -11.30 1.92
CA LEU A 151 7.46 -11.38 2.72
C LEU A 151 8.45 -12.38 2.11
N ALA A 152 7.99 -13.58 1.76
CA ALA A 152 8.83 -14.61 1.17
C ALA A 152 9.43 -14.18 -0.18
N GLU A 153 8.64 -13.51 -1.04
CA GLU A 153 9.11 -12.93 -2.31
C GLU A 153 10.20 -11.85 -2.07
N ALA A 154 10.06 -11.07 -0.99
CA ALA A 154 11.07 -10.10 -0.57
C ALA A 154 12.32 -10.72 0.08
N GLY A 155 12.36 -12.05 0.26
CA GLY A 155 13.42 -12.75 0.97
C GLY A 155 13.39 -12.59 2.49
N CYS A 156 12.21 -12.33 3.06
CA CYS A 156 11.95 -12.12 4.49
C CYS A 156 10.97 -13.16 5.04
N GLY A 157 10.85 -13.21 6.36
CA GLY A 157 9.87 -14.02 7.07
C GLY A 157 9.14 -13.24 8.16
N TRP A 158 8.30 -13.94 8.91
CA TRP A 158 7.55 -13.34 10.02
C TRP A 158 8.45 -12.87 11.17
N ASP A 159 9.63 -13.46 11.32
CA ASP A 159 10.62 -13.08 12.33
C ASP A 159 11.29 -11.73 12.01
N ASP A 160 11.20 -11.27 10.75
CA ASP A 160 11.70 -9.96 10.31
C ASP A 160 10.64 -8.85 10.44
N LEU A 161 9.44 -9.18 10.90
CA LEU A 161 8.34 -8.23 11.00
C LEU A 161 8.56 -7.21 12.12
N ALA A 162 8.84 -5.97 11.76
CA ALA A 162 9.05 -4.89 12.71
C ALA A 162 7.76 -4.18 13.12
N HIS A 163 6.77 -4.10 12.23
CA HIS A 163 5.53 -3.35 12.47
C HIS A 163 4.36 -3.91 11.65
N LEU A 164 3.23 -4.13 12.31
CA LEU A 164 1.95 -4.52 11.71
C LEU A 164 0.85 -3.58 12.20
N ILE A 165 0.06 -3.06 11.28
CA ILE A 165 -1.15 -2.29 11.58
C ILE A 165 -2.36 -3.05 11.07
N VAL A 166 -3.34 -3.25 11.93
CA VAL A 166 -4.60 -3.91 11.60
C VAL A 166 -5.72 -2.87 11.61
N TYR A 167 -6.49 -2.82 10.53
CA TYR A 167 -7.62 -1.92 10.35
C TYR A 167 -8.93 -2.74 10.29
N PRO A 168 -9.56 -3.02 11.42
CA PRO A 168 -10.83 -3.74 11.44
C PRO A 168 -11.99 -2.82 11.03
N VAL A 169 -12.98 -3.37 10.34
CA VAL A 169 -14.19 -2.62 9.95
C VAL A 169 -15.04 -2.25 11.18
N SER A 170 -14.98 -3.06 12.25
CA SER A 170 -15.71 -2.80 13.50
C SER A 170 -14.92 -3.33 14.69
N TYR A 171 -14.82 -2.52 15.74
CA TYR A 171 -14.21 -2.92 17.02
C TYR A 171 -15.00 -4.03 17.75
N THR A 172 -16.26 -4.22 17.43
CA THR A 172 -17.08 -5.28 18.03
C THR A 172 -16.61 -6.68 17.66
N HIS A 173 -15.93 -6.85 16.54
CA HIS A 173 -15.34 -8.12 16.10
C HIS A 173 -13.99 -8.46 16.76
N LEU A 174 -13.41 -7.53 17.51
CA LEU A 174 -12.14 -7.75 18.23
C LEU A 174 -12.32 -8.10 19.71
N ARG A 175 -13.57 -8.18 20.20
CA ARG A 175 -13.90 -8.47 21.61
C ARG A 175 -14.49 -9.87 21.79
N ALA A 176 -14.09 -10.83 20.97
CA ALA A 176 -14.42 -12.23 21.19
C ALA A 176 -13.37 -12.95 22.02
#